data_eee4a0a84e580f4d556ed957d726a363
#
_entry.id   eee4a0a84e580f4d556ed957d726a363
#
_cell.length_a   1.000
_cell.length_b   1.000
_cell.length_c   1.000
_cell.angle_alpha   90.00
_cell.angle_beta   90.00
_cell.angle_gamma   90.00
#
_symmetry.space_group_name_H-M   'P 1'
#
loop_
_entity.id
_entity.type
_entity.pdbx_description
1 polymer ?
#
loop_
_entity_poly.entity_id
_entity_poly.type
_entity_poly.pdbx_seq_one_letter_code
_entity_poly.pdbx_strand_id
1 'polypeptide(L)'
;MKKHSTILVILTIIVLVHAVILFSCMYSEAGAFPESEAKGPAVPEKPVPGGNMDNADAASLPVINPVVLDPAPSVSADASAQNAVPPPEIPYDPHFGEPFEYRYAVQGNIASLPGSVSASSGILVDLNTRNVLWAKNARNAYPIASMTKIMTCLLAYEDILAGKYSLDTPVKVTAAASRIGGSQVYLDPRETFKLGELMKATSIKSANDAAYLIAEFIGGGAVRPFVDRMNARARELKMANTRFYNPNGLPGKAAKQDNVSSPEGMARLAEVTLRHKQLMDWASTRLDTFREKGQKGYMMIKNHNYLLPGSSEAAPGVDGLKTGFINRSGFCLTATCLRDGRRMVAVVTGYPRRRDRDMFVRRLLDWGYARAADPAAALKRDRTLPAVKPQPKKTSLQKKTAQLKKTVQKKAPAKKAPPQKRKKAI
;
A
#
# COMPACT_ATOMS: atom_id res chain seq x y z
N MET A 1 -34.35 -58.38 3.85
CA MET A 1 -34.19 -57.36 2.77
C MET A 1 -33.82 -55.93 3.27
N LYS A 2 -34.23 -55.44 4.45
CA LYS A 2 -33.94 -54.08 4.90
C LYS A 2 -32.45 -53.79 5.26
N LYS A 3 -31.68 -54.78 5.77
CA LYS A 3 -30.26 -54.57 6.13
C LYS A 3 -29.30 -54.37 4.98
N HIS A 4 -29.54 -54.98 3.83
CA HIS A 4 -28.69 -54.81 2.64
C HIS A 4 -28.85 -53.44 1.97
N SER A 5 -30.06 -52.85 2.02
CA SER A 5 -30.33 -51.53 1.49
C SER A 5 -29.60 -50.43 2.29
N THR A 6 -29.52 -50.58 3.62
CA THR A 6 -28.82 -49.62 4.49
C THR A 6 -27.30 -49.63 4.28
N ILE A 7 -26.69 -50.82 4.10
CA ILE A 7 -25.28 -50.99 3.82
C ILE A 7 -24.91 -50.37 2.46
N LEU A 8 -25.77 -50.58 1.43
CA LEU A 8 -25.52 -50.00 0.10
C LEU A 8 -25.56 -48.48 0.12
N VAL A 9 -26.49 -47.87 0.86
CA VAL A 9 -26.58 -46.40 1.03
C VAL A 9 -25.33 -45.84 1.74
N ILE A 10 -24.86 -46.50 2.79
CA ILE A 10 -23.65 -46.07 3.52
C ILE A 10 -22.42 -46.17 2.59
N LEU A 11 -22.26 -47.26 1.84
CA LEU A 11 -21.17 -47.41 0.88
C LEU A 11 -21.18 -46.33 -0.20
N THR A 12 -22.36 -46.00 -0.72
CA THR A 12 -22.52 -44.92 -1.73
C THR A 12 -22.12 -43.55 -1.17
N ILE A 13 -22.49 -43.25 0.09
CA ILE A 13 -22.11 -41.99 0.74
C ILE A 13 -20.59 -41.95 0.94
N ILE A 14 -19.96 -43.05 1.37
CA ILE A 14 -18.51 -43.11 1.54
C ILE A 14 -17.77 -42.87 0.23
N VAL A 15 -18.21 -43.47 -0.87
CA VAL A 15 -17.62 -43.29 -2.21
C VAL A 15 -17.76 -41.83 -2.67
N LEU A 16 -18.93 -41.21 -2.46
CA LEU A 16 -19.16 -39.80 -2.80
C LEU A 16 -18.26 -38.85 -1.97
N VAL A 17 -18.10 -39.11 -0.68
CA VAL A 17 -17.22 -38.30 0.17
C VAL A 17 -15.76 -38.43 -0.28
N HIS A 18 -15.29 -39.64 -0.61
CA HIS A 18 -13.93 -39.82 -1.14
C HIS A 18 -13.72 -39.16 -2.49
N ALA A 19 -14.73 -39.20 -3.39
CA ALA A 19 -14.65 -38.51 -4.67
C ALA A 19 -14.55 -36.98 -4.49
N VAL A 20 -15.29 -36.41 -3.54
CA VAL A 20 -15.21 -34.95 -3.22
C VAL A 20 -13.84 -34.58 -2.63
N ILE A 21 -13.28 -35.43 -1.76
CA ILE A 21 -11.94 -35.21 -1.18
C ILE A 21 -10.87 -35.30 -2.27
N LEU A 22 -10.89 -36.29 -3.13
CA LEU A 22 -9.95 -36.43 -4.24
C LEU A 22 -10.07 -35.27 -5.23
N PHE A 23 -11.31 -34.84 -5.56
CA PHE A 23 -11.53 -33.68 -6.41
C PHE A 23 -11.00 -32.40 -5.78
N SER A 24 -11.17 -32.20 -4.47
CA SER A 24 -10.62 -31.07 -3.73
C SER A 24 -9.08 -31.08 -3.69
N CYS A 25 -8.45 -32.26 -3.54
CA CYS A 25 -6.99 -32.40 -3.62
C CYS A 25 -6.47 -32.08 -5.03
N MET A 26 -7.10 -32.61 -6.07
CA MET A 26 -6.69 -32.33 -7.46
C MET A 26 -6.83 -30.85 -7.85
N TYR A 27 -7.81 -30.14 -7.31
CA TYR A 27 -7.95 -28.70 -7.54
C TYR A 27 -7.07 -27.83 -6.62
N SER A 28 -6.59 -28.37 -5.50
CA SER A 28 -5.62 -27.71 -4.63
C SER A 28 -4.22 -27.69 -5.25
N GLU A 29 -3.85 -28.70 -6.02
CA GLU A 29 -2.53 -28.77 -6.67
C GLU A 29 -2.48 -28.02 -8.01
N ALA A 30 -3.62 -27.74 -8.65
CA ALA A 30 -3.66 -26.99 -9.91
C ALA A 30 -3.48 -25.46 -9.76
N GLY A 31 -3.29 -24.96 -8.53
CA GLY A 31 -3.09 -23.54 -8.24
C GLY A 31 -1.66 -23.12 -7.90
N ALA A 32 -0.71 -24.06 -7.85
CA ALA A 32 0.69 -23.76 -7.63
C ALA A 32 1.42 -23.63 -8.98
N PHE A 33 1.61 -22.40 -9.45
CA PHE A 33 2.60 -22.12 -10.48
C PHE A 33 3.99 -22.38 -9.89
N PRO A 34 4.89 -23.09 -10.59
CA PRO A 34 6.23 -23.32 -10.09
C PRO A 34 6.98 -22.00 -10.00
N GLU A 35 7.42 -21.63 -8.82
CA GLU A 35 8.50 -20.67 -8.64
C GLU A 35 9.75 -21.30 -9.26
N SER A 36 10.20 -20.78 -10.40
CA SER A 36 11.50 -21.15 -10.97
C SER A 36 12.58 -20.55 -10.06
N GLU A 37 13.20 -21.38 -9.24
CA GLU A 37 14.47 -21.08 -8.61
C GLU A 37 15.55 -20.94 -9.69
N ALA A 38 15.83 -19.72 -10.10
CA ALA A 38 17.04 -19.42 -10.83
C ALA A 38 18.21 -19.34 -9.84
N LYS A 39 18.88 -20.45 -9.62
CA LYS A 39 20.23 -20.48 -9.02
C LYS A 39 21.21 -19.82 -9.97
N GLY A 40 21.58 -18.57 -9.68
CA GLY A 40 22.74 -17.93 -10.28
C GLY A 40 24.04 -18.57 -9.76
N PRO A 41 25.13 -18.58 -10.54
CA PRO A 41 26.37 -19.24 -10.15
C PRO A 41 26.99 -18.57 -8.92
N ALA A 42 27.47 -19.42 -7.99
CA ALA A 42 28.19 -19.02 -6.78
C ALA A 42 29.49 -18.28 -7.14
N VAL A 43 29.67 -17.10 -6.59
CA VAL A 43 30.94 -16.36 -6.60
C VAL A 43 31.72 -16.82 -5.36
N PRO A 44 32.98 -17.26 -5.49
CA PRO A 44 33.77 -17.71 -4.36
C PRO A 44 34.16 -16.53 -3.45
N GLU A 45 33.85 -16.64 -2.16
CA GLU A 45 34.35 -15.75 -1.11
C GLU A 45 35.85 -15.96 -0.91
N LYS A 46 36.64 -14.89 -1.02
CA LYS A 46 38.00 -14.86 -0.51
C LYS A 46 38.01 -14.41 0.94
N PRO A 47 38.79 -15.05 1.81
CA PRO A 47 38.88 -14.67 3.21
C PRO A 47 39.63 -13.36 3.40
N VAL A 48 39.06 -12.47 4.24
CA VAL A 48 39.71 -11.23 4.70
C VAL A 48 40.54 -11.57 5.93
N PRO A 49 41.84 -11.22 6.00
CA PRO A 49 42.64 -11.44 7.19
C PRO A 49 42.28 -10.39 8.26
N GLY A 50 42.11 -10.88 9.50
CA GLY A 50 42.00 -10.03 10.68
C GLY A 50 43.33 -9.31 10.97
N GLY A 51 43.23 -8.03 11.24
CA GLY A 51 44.34 -7.19 11.73
C GLY A 51 43.80 -6.26 12.81
N ASN A 52 44.18 -6.50 14.06
CA ASN A 52 44.14 -5.54 15.15
C ASN A 52 44.95 -4.31 14.77
N MET A 53 44.41 -3.12 15.01
CA MET A 53 45.23 -1.92 15.17
C MET A 53 44.71 -1.10 16.34
N ASP A 54 45.48 -1.15 17.41
CA ASP A 54 45.53 -0.15 18.46
C ASP A 54 46.31 1.07 18.00
N ASN A 55 45.84 2.24 18.41
CA ASN A 55 46.54 3.53 18.61
C ASN A 55 47.60 3.98 17.59
N ALA A 56 47.37 5.15 16.98
CA ALA A 56 48.31 6.31 17.06
C ALA A 56 47.87 7.51 16.21
N ASP A 57 47.96 8.66 16.83
CA ASP A 57 48.30 9.99 16.32
C ASP A 57 47.37 10.77 15.37
N ALA A 58 46.87 11.86 15.97
CA ALA A 58 46.35 13.04 15.30
C ALA A 58 47.44 13.72 14.46
N ALA A 59 47.30 13.68 13.13
CA ALA A 59 48.05 14.50 12.21
C ALA A 59 47.11 15.21 11.23
N SER A 60 47.20 16.52 11.25
CA SER A 60 46.58 17.57 10.45
C SER A 60 46.15 17.19 9.04
N LEU A 61 44.83 17.36 8.75
CA LEU A 61 44.27 17.36 7.42
C LEU A 61 44.63 18.68 6.68
N PRO A 62 44.98 18.66 5.39
CA PRO A 62 45.20 19.87 4.64
C PRO A 62 43.92 20.61 4.36
N VAL A 63 43.96 21.94 4.59
CA VAL A 63 42.87 22.88 4.26
C VAL A 63 42.70 22.89 2.73
N ILE A 64 41.61 22.38 2.22
CA ILE A 64 41.23 22.54 0.82
C ILE A 64 40.52 23.87 0.67
N ASN A 65 41.09 24.79 -0.06
CA ASN A 65 40.48 26.05 -0.44
C ASN A 65 39.19 25.82 -1.22
N PRO A 66 38.14 26.64 -1.01
CA PRO A 66 36.92 26.52 -1.80
C PRO A 66 37.22 26.84 -3.27
N VAL A 67 36.92 25.89 -4.14
CA VAL A 67 36.90 26.11 -5.58
C VAL A 67 35.75 27.05 -5.89
N VAL A 68 36.07 28.24 -6.36
CA VAL A 68 35.07 29.18 -6.89
C VAL A 68 34.61 28.56 -8.22
N LEU A 69 33.38 28.07 -8.25
CA LEU A 69 32.72 27.65 -9.49
C LEU A 69 32.27 28.90 -10.24
N ASP A 70 32.75 29.08 -11.45
CA ASP A 70 32.24 30.09 -12.37
C ASP A 70 30.76 29.96 -12.57
N PRO A 71 30.00 31.07 -12.70
CA PRO A 71 28.58 31.01 -12.95
C PRO A 71 28.32 30.31 -14.29
N ALA A 72 27.43 29.32 -14.29
CA ALA A 72 26.98 28.63 -15.47
C ALA A 72 26.50 29.63 -16.54
N PRO A 73 26.77 29.39 -17.84
CA PRO A 73 26.35 30.29 -18.90
C PRO A 73 24.82 30.42 -18.87
N SER A 74 24.33 31.65 -18.91
CA SER A 74 22.94 31.99 -19.05
C SER A 74 22.41 31.39 -20.36
N VAL A 75 21.59 30.33 -20.27
CA VAL A 75 20.84 29.81 -21.41
C VAL A 75 19.78 30.84 -21.74
N SER A 76 19.92 31.51 -22.87
CA SER A 76 18.92 32.39 -23.44
C SER A 76 17.62 31.60 -23.59
N ALA A 77 16.54 32.12 -23.00
CA ALA A 77 15.20 31.57 -23.17
C ALA A 77 14.81 31.63 -24.65
N ASP A 78 14.85 30.47 -25.30
CA ASP A 78 14.44 30.33 -26.68
C ASP A 78 12.90 30.43 -26.76
N ALA A 79 12.42 31.29 -27.65
CA ALA A 79 11.02 31.73 -27.79
C ALA A 79 10.08 30.66 -28.39
N SER A 80 10.40 29.35 -28.25
CA SER A 80 9.61 28.25 -28.83
C SER A 80 8.60 27.58 -27.85
N ALA A 81 8.50 28.10 -26.61
CA ALA A 81 7.57 27.53 -25.61
C ALA A 81 6.13 28.10 -25.68
N GLN A 82 5.78 28.86 -26.72
CA GLN A 82 4.48 29.59 -26.80
C GLN A 82 3.29 28.77 -27.32
N ASN A 83 3.44 27.47 -27.62
CA ASN A 83 2.33 26.65 -28.15
C ASN A 83 2.01 25.38 -27.33
N ALA A 84 2.39 25.32 -26.06
CA ALA A 84 1.88 24.28 -25.18
C ALA A 84 0.44 24.65 -24.80
N VAL A 85 -0.56 23.97 -25.39
CA VAL A 85 -1.95 24.05 -24.95
C VAL A 85 -1.96 23.75 -23.45
N PRO A 86 -2.39 24.69 -22.59
CA PRO A 86 -2.47 24.40 -21.16
C PRO A 86 -3.37 23.18 -20.95
N PRO A 87 -3.04 22.27 -20.03
CA PRO A 87 -3.90 21.15 -19.72
C PRO A 87 -5.31 21.69 -19.41
N PRO A 88 -6.38 21.02 -19.87
CA PRO A 88 -7.73 21.50 -19.67
C PRO A 88 -7.94 21.77 -18.17
N GLU A 89 -8.27 23.00 -17.83
CA GLU A 89 -8.61 23.36 -16.46
C GLU A 89 -9.76 22.47 -16.02
N ILE A 90 -9.53 21.69 -14.99
CA ILE A 90 -10.62 21.00 -14.28
C ILE A 90 -11.52 22.13 -13.78
N PRO A 91 -12.84 22.11 -14.09
CA PRO A 91 -13.72 23.17 -13.64
C PRO A 91 -13.50 23.39 -12.14
N TYR A 92 -13.18 24.63 -11.78
CA TYR A 92 -12.99 25.03 -10.40
C TYR A 92 -14.22 24.62 -9.60
N ASP A 93 -14.10 23.59 -8.76
CA ASP A 93 -15.11 23.28 -7.77
C ASP A 93 -14.84 24.16 -6.54
N PRO A 94 -15.66 25.18 -6.26
CA PRO A 94 -15.47 26.06 -5.11
C PRO A 94 -15.49 25.32 -3.78
N HIS A 95 -16.03 24.08 -3.74
CA HIS A 95 -16.01 23.25 -2.56
C HIS A 95 -14.64 22.65 -2.24
N PHE A 96 -13.68 22.64 -3.16
CA PHE A 96 -12.31 22.15 -2.95
C PHE A 96 -11.32 23.23 -2.47
N GLY A 97 -11.72 24.48 -2.35
CA GLY A 97 -10.81 25.62 -2.08
C GLY A 97 -10.47 25.87 -0.62
N GLU A 98 -11.30 25.46 0.31
CA GLU A 98 -11.17 25.81 1.74
C GLU A 98 -10.48 24.72 2.57
N PRO A 99 -9.94 25.07 3.75
CA PRO A 99 -9.29 24.08 4.63
C PRO A 99 -10.18 22.89 4.88
N PHE A 100 -9.58 21.69 4.77
CA PHE A 100 -10.24 20.38 4.88
C PHE A 100 -10.85 20.15 6.27
N GLU A 101 -11.95 20.80 6.58
CA GLU A 101 -12.71 20.57 7.81
C GLU A 101 -13.81 19.56 7.53
N TYR A 102 -13.59 18.33 7.95
CA TYR A 102 -14.62 17.30 7.89
C TYR A 102 -15.57 17.41 9.07
N ARG A 103 -16.87 17.42 8.77
CA ARG A 103 -17.94 17.51 9.77
C ARG A 103 -18.32 16.12 10.25
N TYR A 104 -18.02 15.81 11.50
CA TYR A 104 -18.36 14.53 12.12
C TYR A 104 -19.83 14.47 12.60
N ALA A 105 -20.75 15.07 11.88
CA ALA A 105 -22.17 14.90 12.12
C ALA A 105 -22.62 13.47 11.74
N VAL A 106 -21.90 12.47 12.22
CA VAL A 106 -22.17 11.06 11.93
C VAL A 106 -23.55 10.71 12.46
N GLN A 107 -24.39 10.34 11.56
CA GLN A 107 -25.78 10.01 11.78
C GLN A 107 -25.93 8.50 11.54
N GLY A 108 -26.22 7.73 12.60
CA GLY A 108 -26.59 6.33 12.48
C GLY A 108 -25.52 5.31 12.91
N ASN A 109 -25.99 4.13 13.22
CA ASN A 109 -25.19 3.04 13.77
C ASN A 109 -24.53 2.22 12.65
N ILE A 110 -23.28 2.53 12.35
CA ILE A 110 -22.50 1.84 11.31
C ILE A 110 -21.88 0.53 11.80
N ALA A 111 -21.90 0.29 13.09
CA ALA A 111 -21.54 -1.01 13.63
C ALA A 111 -22.37 -2.15 13.04
N SER A 112 -23.56 -1.84 12.49
CA SER A 112 -24.45 -2.79 11.82
C SER A 112 -24.05 -3.13 10.37
N LEU A 113 -23.15 -2.36 9.70
CA LEU A 113 -22.70 -2.70 8.36
C LEU A 113 -21.89 -4.00 8.36
N PRO A 114 -22.31 -5.04 7.62
CA PRO A 114 -21.58 -6.30 7.56
C PRO A 114 -20.15 -6.11 7.10
N GLY A 115 -19.18 -6.55 7.92
CA GLY A 115 -17.75 -6.42 7.66
C GLY A 115 -17.07 -5.20 8.31
N SER A 116 -17.82 -4.24 8.87
CA SER A 116 -17.23 -3.08 9.56
C SER A 116 -16.36 -3.46 10.77
N VAL A 117 -16.68 -4.58 11.42
CA VAL A 117 -15.93 -5.10 12.58
C VAL A 117 -14.50 -5.46 12.20
N SER A 118 -14.27 -5.97 10.97
CA SER A 118 -12.96 -6.40 10.49
C SER A 118 -12.02 -5.23 10.17
N ALA A 119 -12.52 -4.03 9.93
CA ALA A 119 -11.69 -2.85 9.77
C ALA A 119 -10.99 -2.50 11.10
N SER A 120 -9.69 -2.25 11.08
CA SER A 120 -8.98 -1.66 12.22
C SER A 120 -9.31 -0.18 12.36
N SER A 121 -9.36 0.52 11.23
CA SER A 121 -9.80 1.92 11.15
C SER A 121 -10.41 2.22 9.78
N GLY A 122 -11.11 3.34 9.67
CA GLY A 122 -11.63 3.81 8.41
C GLY A 122 -12.48 5.07 8.52
N ILE A 123 -12.81 5.64 7.37
CA ILE A 123 -13.66 6.81 7.20
C ILE A 123 -14.39 6.72 5.87
N LEU A 124 -15.61 7.27 5.81
CA LEU A 124 -16.30 7.61 4.57
C LEU A 124 -16.67 9.08 4.64
N VAL A 125 -16.21 9.83 3.66
CA VAL A 125 -16.47 11.27 3.54
C VAL A 125 -17.25 11.54 2.27
N ASP A 126 -18.31 12.31 2.37
CA ASP A 126 -18.98 12.97 1.26
C ASP A 126 -18.28 14.32 1.02
N LEU A 127 -17.52 14.43 -0.06
CA LEU A 127 -16.75 15.64 -0.34
C LEU A 127 -17.61 16.83 -0.73
N ASN A 128 -18.81 16.62 -1.31
CA ASN A 128 -19.70 17.71 -1.68
C ASN A 128 -20.22 18.46 -0.44
N THR A 129 -20.46 17.74 0.65
CA THR A 129 -20.93 18.32 1.91
C THR A 129 -19.86 18.38 2.98
N ARG A 130 -18.72 17.73 2.78
CA ARG A 130 -17.64 17.50 3.76
C ARG A 130 -18.11 16.78 5.03
N ASN A 131 -19.23 16.09 4.96
CA ASN A 131 -19.74 15.30 6.05
C ASN A 131 -19.05 13.94 6.12
N VAL A 132 -18.61 13.57 7.31
CA VAL A 132 -18.19 12.20 7.61
C VAL A 132 -19.44 11.36 7.79
N LEU A 133 -19.70 10.46 6.85
CA LEU A 133 -20.85 9.57 6.90
C LEU A 133 -20.58 8.34 7.76
N TRP A 134 -19.33 7.88 7.82
CA TRP A 134 -18.88 6.77 8.66
C TRP A 134 -17.47 7.00 9.17
N ALA A 135 -17.21 6.60 10.42
CA ALA A 135 -15.89 6.67 11.02
C ALA A 135 -15.67 5.54 12.01
N LYS A 136 -14.47 4.94 11.95
CA LYS A 136 -13.95 3.98 12.94
C LYS A 136 -12.49 4.29 13.20
N ASN A 137 -12.15 4.75 14.40
CA ASN A 137 -10.79 5.14 14.76
C ASN A 137 -10.15 6.07 13.70
N ALA A 138 -10.95 6.97 13.09
CA ALA A 138 -10.59 7.71 11.88
C ALA A 138 -9.41 8.68 12.07
N ARG A 139 -9.12 9.07 13.31
CA ARG A 139 -8.01 9.96 13.66
C ARG A 139 -6.78 9.25 14.21
N ASN A 140 -6.84 7.93 14.41
CA ASN A 140 -5.71 7.16 14.94
C ASN A 140 -4.73 6.79 13.81
N ALA A 141 -3.43 6.77 14.14
CA ALA A 141 -2.40 6.34 13.20
C ALA A 141 -2.43 4.82 12.98
N TYR A 142 -2.38 4.41 11.72
CA TYR A 142 -2.25 3.01 11.30
C TYR A 142 -1.20 2.89 10.20
N PRO A 143 -0.50 1.74 10.09
CA PRO A 143 0.37 1.51 8.96
C PRO A 143 -0.43 1.54 7.65
N ILE A 144 0.03 2.32 6.68
CA ILE A 144 -0.69 2.58 5.42
C ILE A 144 -0.11 1.84 4.21
N ALA A 145 1.05 1.20 4.37
CA ALA A 145 1.73 0.48 3.29
C ALA A 145 1.80 1.30 2.00
N SER A 146 1.54 0.68 0.85
CA SER A 146 1.62 1.33 -0.47
C SER A 146 0.61 2.45 -0.73
N MET A 147 -0.32 2.75 0.19
CA MET A 147 -1.10 3.99 0.09
C MET A 147 -0.20 5.24 0.21
N THR A 148 1.00 5.10 0.78
CA THR A 148 2.10 6.08 0.76
C THR A 148 2.36 6.67 -0.62
N LYS A 149 2.25 5.87 -1.68
CA LYS A 149 2.56 6.27 -3.06
C LYS A 149 1.63 7.36 -3.61
N ILE A 150 0.49 7.60 -2.96
CA ILE A 150 -0.37 8.76 -3.27
C ILE A 150 0.43 10.04 -3.02
N MET A 151 1.07 10.18 -1.86
CA MET A 151 1.92 11.34 -1.53
C MET A 151 3.14 11.43 -2.46
N THR A 152 3.75 10.30 -2.81
CA THR A 152 4.90 10.27 -3.71
C THR A 152 4.56 10.79 -5.10
N CYS A 153 3.43 10.33 -5.68
CA CYS A 153 2.98 10.80 -6.98
C CYS A 153 2.48 12.26 -6.91
N LEU A 154 1.81 12.65 -5.81
CA LEU A 154 1.35 14.04 -5.64
C LEU A 154 2.51 15.01 -5.65
N LEU A 155 3.56 14.80 -4.84
CA LEU A 155 4.71 15.69 -4.77
C LEU A 155 5.48 15.77 -6.09
N ALA A 156 5.64 14.64 -6.78
CA ALA A 156 6.27 14.64 -8.11
C ALA A 156 5.44 15.43 -9.12
N TYR A 157 4.12 15.33 -9.05
CA TYR A 157 3.23 16.06 -9.93
C TYR A 157 3.15 17.56 -9.59
N GLU A 158 3.17 17.92 -8.31
CA GLU A 158 3.27 19.32 -7.87
C GLU A 158 4.57 19.98 -8.37
N ASP A 159 5.70 19.25 -8.42
CA ASP A 159 6.96 19.75 -9.01
C ASP A 159 6.85 19.92 -10.54
N ILE A 160 6.09 19.07 -11.23
CA ILE A 160 5.80 19.22 -12.66
C ILE A 160 4.95 20.47 -12.89
N LEU A 161 3.89 20.67 -12.11
CA LEU A 161 3.05 21.87 -12.20
C LEU A 161 3.82 23.16 -11.87
N ALA A 162 4.81 23.06 -11.00
CA ALA A 162 5.72 24.18 -10.69
C ALA A 162 6.81 24.42 -11.76
N GLY A 163 6.79 23.67 -12.87
CA GLY A 163 7.76 23.82 -13.97
C GLY A 163 9.17 23.31 -13.68
N LYS A 164 9.39 22.63 -12.55
CA LYS A 164 10.73 22.08 -12.20
C LYS A 164 11.10 20.88 -13.07
N TYR A 165 10.11 20.11 -13.46
CA TYR A 165 10.22 18.91 -14.28
C TYR A 165 9.06 18.85 -15.27
N SER A 166 9.14 17.90 -16.23
CA SER A 166 8.01 17.53 -17.09
C SER A 166 7.73 16.03 -16.96
N LEU A 167 6.63 15.55 -17.51
CA LEU A 167 6.37 14.11 -17.63
C LEU A 167 7.43 13.41 -18.46
N ASP A 168 8.05 14.13 -19.41
CA ASP A 168 9.10 13.61 -20.30
C ASP A 168 10.50 13.72 -19.73
N THR A 169 10.68 14.34 -18.55
CA THR A 169 12.00 14.45 -17.92
C THR A 169 12.68 13.09 -17.79
N PRO A 170 13.89 12.91 -18.37
CA PRO A 170 14.59 11.63 -18.31
C PRO A 170 15.15 11.38 -16.91
N VAL A 171 14.92 10.19 -16.38
CA VAL A 171 15.39 9.74 -15.08
C VAL A 171 16.22 8.47 -15.26
N LYS A 172 17.51 8.56 -14.98
CA LYS A 172 18.45 7.44 -15.03
C LYS A 172 18.21 6.51 -13.84
N VAL A 173 18.09 5.21 -14.12
CA VAL A 173 17.92 4.21 -13.06
C VAL A 173 19.21 4.07 -12.26
N THR A 174 19.07 4.10 -10.94
CA THR A 174 20.20 3.90 -10.02
C THR A 174 20.29 2.44 -9.56
N ALA A 175 21.50 2.01 -9.17
CA ALA A 175 21.68 0.70 -8.55
C ALA A 175 20.93 0.54 -7.23
N ALA A 176 20.61 1.63 -6.53
CA ALA A 176 19.80 1.61 -5.32
C ALA A 176 18.34 1.29 -5.64
N ALA A 177 17.76 2.01 -6.62
CA ALA A 177 16.37 1.80 -7.04
C ALA A 177 16.14 0.38 -7.58
N SER A 178 17.06 -0.16 -8.39
CA SER A 178 16.93 -1.51 -8.99
C SER A 178 16.92 -2.65 -7.95
N ARG A 179 17.45 -2.41 -6.74
CA ARG A 179 17.46 -3.40 -5.64
C ARG A 179 16.22 -3.33 -4.74
N ILE A 180 15.32 -2.39 -4.98
CA ILE A 180 14.11 -2.25 -4.15
C ILE A 180 13.13 -3.39 -4.48
N GLY A 181 12.81 -4.19 -3.47
CA GLY A 181 11.98 -5.38 -3.58
C GLY A 181 10.46 -5.15 -3.49
N GLY A 182 9.72 -6.25 -3.47
CA GLY A 182 8.27 -6.28 -3.41
C GLY A 182 7.61 -6.07 -4.77
N SER A 183 6.54 -5.27 -4.86
CA SER A 183 5.95 -4.96 -6.18
C SER A 183 6.91 -4.10 -7.00
N GLN A 184 7.27 -4.55 -8.19
CA GLN A 184 8.33 -3.96 -9.02
C GLN A 184 7.93 -3.92 -10.49
N VAL A 185 8.61 -3.06 -11.25
CA VAL A 185 8.70 -3.09 -12.71
C VAL A 185 10.09 -3.48 -13.18
N TYR A 186 10.94 -3.94 -12.24
CA TYR A 186 12.27 -4.48 -12.47
C TYR A 186 13.17 -3.51 -13.25
N LEU A 187 13.37 -2.33 -12.67
CA LEU A 187 14.24 -1.28 -13.22
C LEU A 187 15.69 -1.79 -13.31
N ASP A 188 16.32 -1.56 -14.47
CA ASP A 188 17.73 -1.91 -14.72
C ASP A 188 18.59 -0.64 -14.72
N PRO A 189 19.75 -0.58 -14.05
CA PRO A 189 20.63 0.60 -14.03
C PRO A 189 21.12 1.08 -15.40
N ARG A 190 21.00 0.24 -16.43
CA ARG A 190 21.33 0.60 -17.82
C ARG A 190 20.23 1.45 -18.48
N GLU A 191 19.02 1.44 -17.95
CA GLU A 191 17.85 2.10 -18.52
C GLU A 191 17.71 3.56 -18.02
N THR A 192 16.97 4.32 -18.79
CA THR A 192 16.48 5.66 -18.46
C THR A 192 15.00 5.70 -18.82
N PHE A 193 14.16 6.21 -17.92
CA PHE A 193 12.73 6.32 -18.13
C PHE A 193 12.28 7.77 -18.04
N LYS A 194 11.17 8.10 -18.69
CA LYS A 194 10.48 9.35 -18.46
C LYS A 194 9.88 9.37 -17.05
N LEU A 195 9.90 10.51 -16.37
CA LEU A 195 9.31 10.66 -15.04
C LEU A 195 7.84 10.21 -15.02
N GLY A 196 7.08 10.55 -16.06
CA GLY A 196 5.69 10.13 -16.21
C GLY A 196 5.48 8.61 -16.26
N GLU A 197 6.40 7.86 -16.91
CA GLU A 197 6.34 6.39 -16.94
C GLU A 197 6.58 5.78 -15.55
N LEU A 198 7.51 6.34 -14.79
CA LEU A 198 7.78 5.92 -13.41
C LEU A 198 6.59 6.22 -12.50
N MET A 199 5.95 7.39 -12.66
CA MET A 199 4.74 7.76 -11.92
C MET A 199 3.55 6.86 -12.29
N LYS A 200 3.36 6.56 -13.57
CA LYS A 200 2.36 5.60 -14.08
C LYS A 200 2.56 4.22 -13.45
N ALA A 201 3.78 3.68 -13.47
CA ALA A 201 4.12 2.41 -12.85
C ALA A 201 3.89 2.41 -11.33
N THR A 202 4.21 3.52 -10.66
CA THR A 202 3.98 3.71 -9.22
C THR A 202 2.50 3.70 -8.88
N SER A 203 1.65 4.33 -9.68
CA SER A 203 0.21 4.40 -9.47
C SER A 203 -0.47 3.06 -9.76
N ILE A 204 -0.29 2.50 -10.97
CA ILE A 204 -1.00 1.32 -11.47
C ILE A 204 -0.46 0.04 -10.82
N LYS A 205 0.81 -0.28 -11.04
CA LYS A 205 1.46 -1.52 -10.55
C LYS A 205 1.81 -1.44 -9.08
N SER A 206 1.78 -0.24 -8.50
CA SER A 206 2.33 -0.01 -7.16
C SER A 206 3.83 -0.29 -7.05
N ALA A 207 4.59 -0.02 -8.12
CA ALA A 207 6.01 -0.32 -8.22
C ALA A 207 6.82 0.40 -7.14
N ASN A 208 7.53 -0.35 -6.31
CA ASN A 208 8.35 0.17 -5.21
C ASN A 208 9.66 0.75 -5.70
N ASP A 209 10.27 0.11 -6.70
CA ASP A 209 11.48 0.54 -7.38
C ASP A 209 11.27 1.87 -8.09
N ALA A 210 10.17 2.03 -8.84
CA ALA A 210 9.80 3.29 -9.47
C ALA A 210 9.54 4.40 -8.45
N ALA A 211 8.79 4.13 -7.38
CA ALA A 211 8.53 5.10 -6.33
C ALA A 211 9.81 5.55 -5.60
N TYR A 212 10.75 4.62 -5.40
CA TYR A 212 12.06 4.93 -4.82
C TYR A 212 12.87 5.82 -5.76
N LEU A 213 12.95 5.46 -7.04
CA LEU A 213 13.70 6.21 -8.06
C LEU A 213 13.17 7.65 -8.22
N ILE A 214 11.83 7.83 -8.24
CA ILE A 214 11.21 9.16 -8.24
C ILE A 214 11.70 9.99 -7.05
N ALA A 215 11.64 9.42 -5.86
CA ALA A 215 12.04 10.11 -4.64
C ALA A 215 13.53 10.43 -4.58
N GLU A 216 14.38 9.51 -5.05
CA GLU A 216 15.83 9.70 -5.13
C GLU A 216 16.19 10.79 -6.14
N PHE A 217 15.57 10.77 -7.33
CA PHE A 217 15.77 11.76 -8.38
C PHE A 217 15.37 13.17 -7.92
N ILE A 218 14.14 13.33 -7.46
CA ILE A 218 13.61 14.63 -7.01
C ILE A 218 14.32 15.12 -5.74
N GLY A 219 14.81 14.19 -4.92
CA GLY A 219 15.59 14.49 -3.71
C GLY A 219 17.06 14.83 -3.96
N GLY A 220 17.47 15.03 -5.24
CA GLY A 220 18.84 15.40 -5.58
C GLY A 220 19.85 14.27 -5.41
N GLY A 221 19.45 13.02 -5.70
CA GLY A 221 20.28 11.81 -5.57
C GLY A 221 20.15 11.10 -4.21
N ALA A 222 19.25 11.59 -3.33
CA ALA A 222 18.99 10.98 -2.03
C ALA A 222 17.49 10.95 -1.72
N VAL A 223 17.01 9.85 -1.12
CA VAL A 223 15.59 9.71 -0.76
C VAL A 223 15.19 10.57 0.42
N ARG A 224 16.11 10.89 1.33
CA ARG A 224 15.81 11.58 2.59
C ARG A 224 15.19 12.97 2.39
N PRO A 225 15.71 13.86 1.52
CA PRO A 225 15.10 15.18 1.29
C PRO A 225 13.67 15.08 0.78
N PHE A 226 13.36 14.09 -0.08
CA PHE A 226 12.02 13.85 -0.57
C PHE A 226 11.07 13.39 0.56
N VAL A 227 11.51 12.48 1.44
CA VAL A 227 10.73 12.03 2.60
C VAL A 227 10.47 13.17 3.58
N ASP A 228 11.43 14.05 3.78
CA ASP A 228 11.23 15.24 4.61
C ASP A 228 10.17 16.17 4.00
N ARG A 229 10.15 16.35 2.66
CA ARG A 229 9.07 17.05 1.94
C ARG A 229 7.71 16.34 2.08
N MET A 230 7.65 14.99 2.00
CA MET A 230 6.41 14.24 2.25
C MET A 230 5.84 14.56 3.63
N ASN A 231 6.69 14.63 4.66
CA ASN A 231 6.27 14.97 6.02
C ASN A 231 5.89 16.44 6.17
N ALA A 232 6.56 17.36 5.46
CA ALA A 232 6.19 18.77 5.40
C ALA A 232 4.80 18.93 4.76
N ARG A 233 4.58 18.30 3.60
CA ARG A 233 3.31 18.35 2.89
C ARG A 233 2.16 17.75 3.69
N ALA A 234 2.42 16.67 4.44
CA ALA A 234 1.42 16.10 5.34
C ALA A 234 0.98 17.09 6.43
N ARG A 235 1.90 17.90 6.97
CA ARG A 235 1.55 18.96 7.94
C ARG A 235 0.71 20.06 7.30
N GLU A 236 1.08 20.53 6.10
CA GLU A 236 0.31 21.53 5.35
C GLU A 236 -1.12 21.06 5.07
N LEU A 237 -1.28 19.79 4.69
CA LEU A 237 -2.57 19.16 4.47
C LEU A 237 -3.31 18.82 5.78
N LYS A 238 -2.77 19.22 6.93
CA LYS A 238 -3.35 18.91 8.26
C LYS A 238 -3.61 17.41 8.45
N MET A 239 -2.74 16.55 7.91
CA MET A 239 -2.81 15.09 8.06
C MET A 239 -2.29 14.70 9.45
N ALA A 240 -3.12 14.90 10.47
CA ALA A 240 -2.77 14.54 11.84
C ALA A 240 -2.40 13.06 11.95
N ASN A 241 -1.44 12.73 12.83
CA ASN A 241 -0.99 11.36 13.09
C ASN A 241 -0.40 10.67 11.84
N THR A 242 0.25 11.46 10.95
CA THR A 242 0.90 10.97 9.74
C THR A 242 2.41 11.09 9.86
N ARG A 243 3.13 10.03 9.48
CA ARG A 243 4.58 10.01 9.41
C ARG A 243 5.04 9.11 8.26
N PHE A 244 5.87 9.67 7.37
CA PHE A 244 6.53 8.95 6.30
C PHE A 244 8.00 8.70 6.64
N TYR A 245 8.49 7.50 6.33
CA TYR A 245 9.88 7.06 6.49
C TYR A 245 10.50 6.65 5.16
N ASN A 246 9.68 6.36 4.15
CA ASN A 246 10.11 5.98 2.81
C ASN A 246 9.02 6.36 1.78
N PRO A 247 9.35 6.42 0.47
CA PRO A 247 8.42 6.85 -0.57
C PRO A 247 7.47 5.74 -1.06
N ASN A 248 7.71 4.48 -0.73
CA ASN A 248 7.02 3.34 -1.34
C ASN A 248 6.10 2.56 -0.39
N GLY A 249 6.21 2.80 0.92
CA GLY A 249 5.39 2.13 1.93
C GLY A 249 5.85 0.72 2.28
N LEU A 250 7.09 0.34 1.95
CA LEU A 250 7.70 -0.88 2.44
C LEU A 250 7.83 -0.83 3.98
N PRO A 251 7.75 -1.99 4.64
CA PRO A 251 7.87 -2.04 6.08
C PRO A 251 9.25 -1.60 6.54
N GLY A 252 9.30 -0.84 7.62
CA GLY A 252 10.55 -0.53 8.31
C GLY A 252 11.13 -1.74 9.03
N LYS A 253 12.41 -1.66 9.43
CA LYS A 253 13.07 -2.70 10.24
C LYS A 253 12.31 -2.96 11.55
N ALA A 254 11.73 -1.92 12.13
CA ALA A 254 10.85 -2.00 13.30
C ALA A 254 9.49 -1.36 12.98
N ALA A 255 8.43 -1.75 13.71
CA ALA A 255 7.08 -1.23 13.51
C ALA A 255 6.99 0.31 13.60
N LYS A 256 7.80 0.93 14.46
CA LYS A 256 7.89 2.39 14.59
C LYS A 256 8.46 3.12 13.36
N GLN A 257 8.98 2.38 12.39
CA GLN A 257 9.50 2.90 11.13
C GLN A 257 8.59 2.58 9.94
N ASP A 258 7.39 2.06 10.17
CA ASP A 258 6.38 1.95 9.11
C ASP A 258 5.80 3.32 8.81
N ASN A 259 5.48 3.55 7.54
CA ASN A 259 4.69 4.72 7.17
C ASN A 259 3.30 4.59 7.79
N VAL A 260 2.89 5.60 8.53
CA VAL A 260 1.59 5.64 9.22
C VAL A 260 0.81 6.88 8.83
N SER A 261 -0.50 6.75 8.83
CA SER A 261 -1.43 7.87 8.72
C SER A 261 -2.77 7.51 9.38
N SER A 262 -3.57 8.51 9.64
CA SER A 262 -4.97 8.31 10.01
C SER A 262 -5.85 8.19 8.75
N PRO A 263 -7.00 7.47 8.81
CA PRO A 263 -7.99 7.50 7.74
C PRO A 263 -8.42 8.90 7.32
N GLU A 264 -8.58 9.83 8.28
CA GLU A 264 -8.88 11.23 7.99
C GLU A 264 -7.75 11.90 7.21
N GLY A 265 -6.48 11.67 7.61
CA GLY A 265 -5.32 12.18 6.89
C GLY A 265 -5.25 11.66 5.45
N MET A 266 -5.52 10.36 5.26
CA MET A 266 -5.55 9.77 3.91
C MET A 266 -6.72 10.29 3.07
N ALA A 267 -7.87 10.62 3.67
CA ALA A 267 -8.97 11.25 2.95
C ALA A 267 -8.61 12.67 2.49
N ARG A 268 -7.92 13.46 3.31
CA ARG A 268 -7.39 14.78 2.93
C ARG A 268 -6.40 14.70 1.77
N LEU A 269 -5.49 13.72 1.83
CA LEU A 269 -4.56 13.46 0.74
C LEU A 269 -5.27 13.07 -0.56
N ALA A 270 -6.30 12.22 -0.46
CA ALA A 270 -7.11 11.85 -1.61
C ALA A 270 -7.84 13.05 -2.22
N GLU A 271 -8.43 13.92 -1.38
CA GLU A 271 -9.12 15.13 -1.82
C GLU A 271 -8.21 16.04 -2.65
N VAL A 272 -6.96 16.25 -2.24
CA VAL A 272 -5.99 17.03 -3.04
C VAL A 272 -5.62 16.31 -4.33
N THR A 273 -5.40 15.00 -4.27
CA THR A 273 -5.03 14.20 -5.44
C THR A 273 -6.12 14.21 -6.52
N LEU A 274 -7.40 14.27 -6.12
CA LEU A 274 -8.56 14.34 -7.03
C LEU A 274 -8.54 15.59 -7.94
N ARG A 275 -7.84 16.65 -7.56
CA ARG A 275 -7.70 17.88 -8.37
C ARG A 275 -6.82 17.69 -9.60
N HIS A 276 -6.06 16.60 -9.66
CA HIS A 276 -5.06 16.35 -10.68
C HIS A 276 -5.52 15.23 -11.62
N LYS A 277 -6.11 15.63 -12.76
CA LYS A 277 -6.65 14.68 -13.74
C LYS A 277 -5.66 13.59 -14.12
N GLN A 278 -4.40 13.92 -14.37
CA GLN A 278 -3.38 12.96 -14.76
C GLN A 278 -3.15 11.88 -13.69
N LEU A 279 -3.16 12.24 -12.40
CA LEU A 279 -3.02 11.28 -11.31
C LEU A 279 -4.25 10.36 -11.22
N MET A 280 -5.43 10.91 -11.47
CA MET A 280 -6.68 10.15 -11.48
C MET A 280 -6.80 9.23 -12.69
N ASP A 281 -6.33 9.64 -13.87
CA ASP A 281 -6.27 8.80 -15.07
C ASP A 281 -5.44 7.53 -14.80
N TRP A 282 -4.27 7.69 -14.18
CA TRP A 282 -3.47 6.51 -13.80
C TRP A 282 -4.11 5.69 -12.68
N ALA A 283 -4.70 6.33 -11.68
CA ALA A 283 -5.33 5.64 -10.56
C ALA A 283 -6.55 4.82 -11.00
N SER A 284 -7.30 5.27 -12.00
CA SER A 284 -8.47 4.58 -12.57
C SER A 284 -8.11 3.52 -13.61
N THR A 285 -6.88 3.54 -14.14
CA THR A 285 -6.42 2.58 -15.13
C THR A 285 -6.28 1.18 -14.52
N ARG A 286 -7.03 0.20 -15.05
CA ARG A 286 -7.01 -1.19 -14.59
C ARG A 286 -5.82 -1.98 -15.10
N LEU A 287 -5.49 -1.80 -16.38
CA LEU A 287 -4.40 -2.49 -17.08
C LEU A 287 -3.70 -1.50 -17.99
N ASP A 288 -2.38 -1.57 -18.04
CA ASP A 288 -1.52 -0.83 -18.94
C ASP A 288 -0.25 -1.63 -19.19
N THR A 289 0.70 -1.07 -19.90
CA THR A 289 2.00 -1.67 -20.15
C THR A 289 3.13 -0.80 -19.58
N PHE A 290 4.24 -1.43 -19.30
CA PHE A 290 5.49 -0.78 -18.92
C PHE A 290 6.59 -1.24 -19.87
N ARG A 291 7.36 -0.31 -20.41
CA ARG A 291 8.21 -0.42 -21.58
C ARG A 291 7.42 -0.62 -22.88
N GLU A 292 8.05 -0.42 -24.02
CA GLU A 292 7.46 -0.65 -25.32
C GLU A 292 7.48 -2.13 -25.70
N LYS A 293 6.49 -2.55 -26.50
CA LYS A 293 6.41 -3.92 -26.98
C LYS A 293 7.67 -4.25 -27.80
N GLY A 294 8.30 -5.36 -27.44
CA GLY A 294 9.57 -5.80 -28.04
C GLY A 294 10.83 -5.36 -27.25
N GLN A 295 10.72 -4.40 -26.37
CA GLN A 295 11.82 -4.07 -25.46
C GLN A 295 12.01 -5.15 -24.39
N LYS A 296 13.27 -5.36 -23.98
CA LYS A 296 13.60 -6.25 -22.87
C LYS A 296 12.88 -5.80 -21.60
N GLY A 297 12.16 -6.73 -20.95
CA GLY A 297 11.42 -6.42 -19.74
C GLY A 297 10.07 -5.73 -19.97
N TYR A 298 9.57 -5.71 -21.24
CA TYR A 298 8.16 -5.37 -21.50
C TYR A 298 7.24 -6.19 -20.60
N MET A 299 6.27 -5.53 -19.97
CA MET A 299 5.32 -6.21 -19.12
C MET A 299 3.96 -5.50 -19.08
N MET A 300 2.92 -6.27 -18.90
CA MET A 300 1.63 -5.73 -18.51
C MET A 300 1.64 -5.37 -17.02
N ILE A 301 1.17 -4.18 -16.70
CA ILE A 301 0.98 -3.71 -15.33
C ILE A 301 -0.50 -3.68 -14.99
N LYS A 302 -0.85 -4.26 -13.84
CA LYS A 302 -2.23 -4.38 -13.37
C LYS A 302 -2.43 -3.62 -12.08
N ASN A 303 -3.55 -2.87 -12.02
CA ASN A 303 -3.95 -2.19 -10.80
C ASN A 303 -4.45 -3.21 -9.75
N HIS A 304 -4.07 -2.98 -8.51
CA HIS A 304 -4.47 -3.82 -7.38
C HIS A 304 -5.81 -3.40 -6.75
N ASN A 305 -6.45 -2.35 -7.29
CA ASN A 305 -7.80 -1.95 -6.88
C ASN A 305 -8.84 -2.73 -7.68
N TYR A 306 -9.37 -3.79 -7.09
CA TYR A 306 -10.37 -4.64 -7.74
C TYR A 306 -11.79 -4.05 -7.75
N LEU A 307 -11.97 -2.85 -7.22
CA LEU A 307 -13.24 -2.11 -7.33
C LEU A 307 -13.33 -1.30 -8.64
N LEU A 308 -12.22 -1.16 -9.39
CA LEU A 308 -12.22 -0.45 -10.67
C LEU A 308 -13.09 -1.16 -11.72
N PRO A 309 -13.66 -0.42 -12.68
CA PRO A 309 -14.43 -0.99 -13.77
C PRO A 309 -13.72 -2.15 -14.49
N GLY A 310 -14.43 -3.21 -14.80
CA GLY A 310 -13.89 -4.41 -15.46
C GLY A 310 -13.08 -5.33 -14.53
N SER A 311 -13.05 -5.09 -13.23
CA SER A 311 -12.46 -5.98 -12.22
C SER A 311 -13.52 -6.90 -11.59
N SER A 312 -13.08 -7.93 -10.84
CA SER A 312 -13.98 -8.97 -10.28
C SER A 312 -14.95 -8.45 -9.22
N GLU A 313 -14.54 -7.45 -8.44
CA GLU A 313 -15.37 -6.83 -7.42
C GLU A 313 -15.77 -5.39 -7.78
N ALA A 314 -15.79 -5.05 -9.07
CA ALA A 314 -16.10 -3.72 -9.56
C ALA A 314 -17.30 -3.07 -8.86
N ALA A 315 -17.13 -1.81 -8.45
CA ALA A 315 -18.16 -1.02 -7.82
C ALA A 315 -18.49 0.21 -8.70
N PRO A 316 -19.77 0.49 -8.98
CA PRO A 316 -20.15 1.61 -9.82
C PRO A 316 -19.51 2.93 -9.33
N GLY A 317 -18.98 3.71 -10.25
CA GLY A 317 -18.41 5.02 -9.98
C GLY A 317 -17.05 5.04 -9.28
N VAL A 318 -16.47 3.89 -8.93
CA VAL A 318 -15.12 3.84 -8.35
C VAL A 318 -14.09 4.12 -9.45
N ASP A 319 -13.26 5.15 -9.23
CA ASP A 319 -12.27 5.67 -10.16
C ASP A 319 -10.85 5.81 -9.56
N GLY A 320 -10.64 5.28 -8.38
CA GLY A 320 -9.32 5.30 -7.71
C GLY A 320 -9.40 4.72 -6.31
N LEU A 321 -8.42 4.95 -5.44
CA LEU A 321 -7.17 5.65 -5.64
C LEU A 321 -5.99 4.69 -5.50
N LYS A 322 -5.79 4.10 -4.30
CA LYS A 322 -4.63 3.24 -4.01
C LYS A 322 -4.88 2.21 -2.93
N THR A 323 -4.40 0.99 -3.17
CA THR A 323 -4.36 -0.10 -2.21
C THR A 323 -3.04 -0.16 -1.46
N GLY A 324 -3.05 -0.77 -0.27
CA GLY A 324 -1.86 -1.05 0.52
C GLY A 324 -1.92 -2.41 1.20
N PHE A 325 -0.77 -3.05 1.37
CA PHE A 325 -0.60 -4.26 2.15
C PHE A 325 0.84 -4.39 2.66
N ILE A 326 0.97 -4.57 3.94
CA ILE A 326 2.10 -5.20 4.63
C ILE A 326 1.51 -6.06 5.76
N ASN A 327 2.24 -7.02 6.29
CA ASN A 327 1.71 -7.90 7.35
C ASN A 327 1.17 -7.12 8.56
N ARG A 328 1.79 -6.00 8.93
CA ARG A 328 1.37 -5.16 10.06
C ARG A 328 0.16 -4.27 9.75
N SER A 329 -0.05 -3.88 8.49
CA SER A 329 -1.21 -3.06 8.09
C SER A 329 -2.46 -3.88 7.78
N GLY A 330 -2.31 -5.16 7.41
CA GLY A 330 -3.36 -5.87 6.71
C GLY A 330 -3.66 -5.24 5.34
N PHE A 331 -4.78 -5.61 4.74
CA PHE A 331 -5.22 -5.03 3.46
C PHE A 331 -5.90 -3.68 3.69
N CYS A 332 -5.36 -2.65 3.05
CA CYS A 332 -5.81 -1.26 3.14
C CYS A 332 -6.28 -0.75 1.77
N LEU A 333 -7.13 0.26 1.76
CA LEU A 333 -7.58 0.94 0.55
C LEU A 333 -7.98 2.39 0.87
N THR A 334 -7.50 3.31 0.05
CA THR A 334 -8.13 4.61 -0.16
C THR A 334 -8.86 4.52 -1.50
N ALA A 335 -10.19 4.59 -1.48
CA ALA A 335 -11.04 4.56 -2.67
C ALA A 335 -11.68 5.92 -2.90
N THR A 336 -11.77 6.31 -4.17
CA THR A 336 -12.55 7.46 -4.65
C THR A 336 -13.69 6.95 -5.52
N CYS A 337 -14.83 7.62 -5.44
CA CYS A 337 -16.03 7.21 -6.14
C CYS A 337 -16.85 8.44 -6.53
N LEU A 338 -17.29 8.49 -7.80
CA LEU A 338 -18.17 9.52 -8.33
C LEU A 338 -19.45 8.89 -8.87
N ARG A 339 -20.61 9.30 -8.33
CA ARG A 339 -21.93 8.90 -8.84
C ARG A 339 -22.82 10.12 -8.85
N ASP A 340 -23.49 10.36 -9.96
CA ASP A 340 -24.50 11.44 -10.13
C ASP A 340 -23.99 12.79 -9.61
N GLY A 341 -22.75 13.16 -9.95
CA GLY A 341 -22.11 14.42 -9.54
C GLY A 341 -21.68 14.48 -8.07
N ARG A 342 -21.92 13.43 -7.27
CA ARG A 342 -21.49 13.36 -5.88
C ARG A 342 -20.20 12.56 -5.74
N ARG A 343 -19.23 13.13 -5.07
CA ARG A 343 -17.91 12.55 -4.84
C ARG A 343 -17.77 12.03 -3.40
N MET A 344 -17.38 10.78 -3.26
CA MET A 344 -17.05 10.19 -1.95
C MET A 344 -15.63 9.65 -1.89
N VAL A 345 -15.03 9.72 -0.70
CA VAL A 345 -13.76 9.07 -0.37
C VAL A 345 -13.99 8.09 0.76
N ALA A 346 -13.60 6.84 0.55
CA ALA A 346 -13.59 5.79 1.55
C ALA A 346 -12.15 5.36 1.85
N VAL A 347 -11.75 5.41 3.11
CA VAL A 347 -10.46 4.87 3.57
C VAL A 347 -10.70 3.77 4.58
N VAL A 348 -10.05 2.62 4.37
CA VAL A 348 -10.12 1.49 5.32
C VAL A 348 -8.75 0.84 5.49
N THR A 349 -8.49 0.33 6.70
CA THR A 349 -7.25 -0.36 7.05
C THR A 349 -7.52 -1.65 7.83
N GLY A 350 -6.54 -2.54 7.87
CA GLY A 350 -6.51 -3.65 8.82
C GLY A 350 -7.30 -4.89 8.42
N TYR A 351 -7.75 -5.02 7.18
CA TYR A 351 -8.48 -6.21 6.77
C TYR A 351 -7.56 -7.43 6.67
N PRO A 352 -8.01 -8.61 7.14
CA PRO A 352 -7.22 -9.83 7.06
C PRO A 352 -7.15 -10.41 5.64
N ARG A 353 -8.14 -10.11 4.79
CA ARG A 353 -8.22 -10.58 3.40
C ARG A 353 -8.60 -9.46 2.45
N ARG A 354 -7.97 -9.45 1.26
CA ARG A 354 -8.26 -8.46 0.20
C ARG A 354 -9.75 -8.39 -0.14
N ARG A 355 -10.37 -9.55 -0.38
CA ARG A 355 -11.77 -9.62 -0.81
C ARG A 355 -12.72 -9.05 0.24
N ASP A 356 -12.46 -9.29 1.52
CA ASP A 356 -13.31 -8.75 2.60
C ASP A 356 -13.24 -7.22 2.64
N ARG A 357 -12.05 -6.65 2.42
CA ARG A 357 -11.84 -5.21 2.28
C ARG A 357 -12.66 -4.66 1.11
N ASP A 358 -12.52 -5.26 -0.08
CA ASP A 358 -13.17 -4.79 -1.30
C ASP A 358 -14.70 -4.87 -1.17
N MET A 359 -15.23 -5.99 -0.70
CA MET A 359 -16.66 -6.16 -0.46
C MET A 359 -17.21 -5.18 0.58
N PHE A 360 -16.43 -4.89 1.63
CA PHE A 360 -16.86 -3.91 2.63
C PHE A 360 -16.89 -2.51 2.04
N VAL A 361 -15.82 -2.08 1.34
CA VAL A 361 -15.76 -0.74 0.73
C VAL A 361 -16.89 -0.55 -0.28
N ARG A 362 -17.18 -1.54 -1.11
CA ARG A 362 -18.33 -1.49 -2.01
C ARG A 362 -19.64 -1.24 -1.27
N ARG A 363 -19.93 -2.03 -0.22
CA ARG A 363 -21.13 -1.85 0.61
C ARG A 363 -21.16 -0.51 1.33
N LEU A 364 -20.00 -0.04 1.81
CA LEU A 364 -19.86 1.23 2.47
C LEU A 364 -20.19 2.40 1.53
N LEU A 365 -19.72 2.33 0.28
CA LEU A 365 -20.05 3.31 -0.75
C LEU A 365 -21.55 3.26 -1.09
N ASP A 366 -22.10 2.07 -1.38
CA ASP A 366 -23.53 1.90 -1.67
C ASP A 366 -24.41 2.44 -0.54
N TRP A 367 -24.04 2.14 0.71
CA TRP A 367 -24.70 2.67 1.89
C TRP A 367 -24.57 4.20 2.00
N GLY A 368 -23.38 4.74 1.73
CA GLY A 368 -23.12 6.18 1.79
C GLY A 368 -23.94 6.96 0.77
N TYR A 369 -23.98 6.49 -0.49
CA TYR A 369 -24.77 7.12 -1.56
C TYR A 369 -26.27 7.07 -1.27
N ALA A 370 -26.78 5.92 -0.80
CA ALA A 370 -28.19 5.80 -0.40
C ALA A 370 -28.55 6.76 0.76
N ARG A 371 -27.61 6.94 1.69
CA ARG A 371 -27.77 7.86 2.83
C ARG A 371 -27.74 9.33 2.41
N ALA A 372 -26.85 9.68 1.50
CA ALA A 372 -26.72 11.05 1.00
C ALA A 372 -27.92 11.45 0.11
N ALA A 373 -28.53 10.50 -0.61
CA ALA A 373 -29.71 10.72 -1.42
C ALA A 373 -30.97 10.95 -0.56
N ASP A 374 -31.16 10.17 0.48
CA ASP A 374 -32.30 10.26 1.42
C ASP A 374 -31.83 9.98 2.86
N PRO A 375 -31.38 11.01 3.59
CA PRO A 375 -30.91 10.86 4.95
C PRO A 375 -31.97 10.30 5.93
N ALA A 376 -33.22 10.63 5.74
CA ALA A 376 -34.31 10.20 6.62
C ALA A 376 -34.64 8.71 6.44
N ALA A 377 -34.76 8.24 5.20
CA ALA A 377 -34.96 6.83 4.89
C ALA A 377 -33.76 5.98 5.26
N ALA A 378 -32.54 6.50 5.12
CA ALA A 378 -31.31 5.84 5.54
C ALA A 378 -31.30 5.61 7.06
N LEU A 379 -31.62 6.62 7.86
CA LEU A 379 -31.74 6.50 9.32
C LEU A 379 -32.79 5.48 9.73
N LYS A 380 -33.92 5.42 9.04
CA LYS A 380 -34.97 4.43 9.30
C LYS A 380 -34.48 3.01 9.03
N ARG A 381 -33.79 2.80 7.90
CA ARG A 381 -33.19 1.49 7.53
C ARG A 381 -32.11 1.05 8.50
N ASP A 382 -31.25 1.96 8.96
CA ASP A 382 -30.19 1.65 9.92
C ASP A 382 -30.73 1.15 11.27
N ARG A 383 -31.88 1.65 11.69
CA ARG A 383 -32.57 1.20 12.92
C ARG A 383 -33.14 -0.21 12.82
N THR A 384 -33.44 -0.68 11.60
CA THR A 384 -34.02 -2.00 11.34
C THR A 384 -32.96 -3.08 11.06
N LEU A 385 -31.70 -2.70 10.82
CA LEU A 385 -30.63 -3.67 10.63
C LEU A 385 -30.29 -4.38 11.95
N PRO A 386 -30.19 -5.72 11.96
CA PRO A 386 -29.85 -6.44 13.18
C PRO A 386 -28.45 -6.02 13.66
N ALA A 387 -28.33 -5.75 14.96
CA ALA A 387 -27.05 -5.44 15.57
C ALA A 387 -26.05 -6.56 15.27
N VAL A 388 -24.87 -6.21 14.72
CA VAL A 388 -23.80 -7.19 14.53
C VAL A 388 -23.35 -7.67 15.90
N LYS A 389 -23.67 -8.91 16.24
CA LYS A 389 -23.20 -9.51 17.49
C LYS A 389 -21.67 -9.43 17.50
N PRO A 390 -21.05 -8.89 18.57
CA PRO A 390 -19.61 -8.88 18.69
C PRO A 390 -19.10 -10.31 18.54
N GLN A 391 -18.18 -10.54 17.60
CA GLN A 391 -17.54 -11.85 17.53
C GLN A 391 -16.82 -12.10 18.86
N PRO A 392 -16.93 -13.29 19.47
CA PRO A 392 -16.27 -13.58 20.72
C PRO A 392 -14.78 -13.30 20.57
N LYS A 393 -14.25 -12.46 21.47
CA LYS A 393 -12.82 -12.16 21.53
C LYS A 393 -12.06 -13.49 21.51
N LYS A 394 -11.04 -13.64 20.63
CA LYS A 394 -10.19 -14.83 20.45
C LYS A 394 -9.38 -15.23 21.71
N THR A 395 -9.94 -15.06 22.92
CA THR A 395 -9.28 -15.31 24.19
C THR A 395 -9.19 -16.79 24.57
N SER A 396 -9.99 -17.68 23.95
CA SER A 396 -9.98 -19.10 24.31
C SER A 396 -8.93 -19.91 23.54
N LEU A 397 -8.68 -19.61 22.25
CA LEU A 397 -7.69 -20.36 21.46
C LEU A 397 -6.25 -19.97 21.83
N GLN A 398 -5.98 -18.68 22.06
CA GLN A 398 -4.66 -18.22 22.48
C GLN A 398 -4.32 -18.70 23.92
N LYS A 399 -5.28 -18.74 24.82
CA LYS A 399 -5.08 -19.31 26.16
C LYS A 399 -4.84 -20.81 26.13
N LYS A 400 -5.55 -21.59 25.29
CA LYS A 400 -5.30 -23.03 25.11
C LYS A 400 -3.93 -23.31 24.50
N THR A 401 -3.50 -22.55 23.50
CA THR A 401 -2.18 -22.73 22.86
C THR A 401 -1.03 -22.33 23.79
N ALA A 402 -1.18 -21.29 24.60
CA ALA A 402 -0.20 -20.91 25.61
C ALA A 402 -0.11 -21.93 26.75
N GLN A 403 -1.22 -22.54 27.14
CA GLN A 403 -1.27 -23.59 28.16
C GLN A 403 -0.67 -24.90 27.65
N LEU A 404 -0.91 -25.27 26.39
CA LEU A 404 -0.24 -26.41 25.74
C LEU A 404 1.28 -26.23 25.67
N LYS A 405 1.76 -25.04 25.28
CA LYS A 405 3.21 -24.75 25.24
C LYS A 405 3.86 -24.85 26.62
N LYS A 406 3.22 -24.39 27.70
CA LYS A 406 3.72 -24.56 29.07
C LYS A 406 3.74 -26.01 29.54
N THR A 407 2.80 -26.84 29.10
CA THR A 407 2.74 -28.27 29.45
C THR A 407 3.82 -29.09 28.72
N VAL A 408 4.13 -28.74 27.46
CA VAL A 408 5.18 -29.37 26.66
C VAL A 408 6.58 -29.02 27.21
N GLN A 409 6.80 -27.77 27.65
CA GLN A 409 8.08 -27.36 28.26
C GLN A 409 8.35 -28.01 29.62
N LYS A 410 7.32 -28.38 30.39
CA LYS A 410 7.50 -29.09 31.67
C LYS A 410 7.77 -30.58 31.54
N LYS A 411 7.60 -31.20 30.36
CA LYS A 411 7.82 -32.64 30.11
C LYS A 411 9.13 -32.96 29.37
N ALA A 412 9.99 -31.96 29.09
CA ALA A 412 11.30 -32.24 28.52
C ALA A 412 12.26 -32.75 29.57
N PRO A 413 12.90 -33.93 29.39
CA PRO A 413 13.84 -34.47 30.37
C PRO A 413 15.11 -33.61 30.42
N ALA A 414 15.62 -33.39 31.64
CA ALA A 414 16.85 -32.65 31.88
C ALA A 414 18.03 -33.32 31.16
N LYS A 415 18.73 -32.59 30.31
CA LYS A 415 19.98 -33.06 29.69
C LYS A 415 21.02 -33.27 30.77
N LYS A 416 21.49 -34.54 30.92
CA LYS A 416 22.63 -34.87 31.76
C LYS A 416 23.89 -34.17 31.27
N ALA A 417 24.61 -33.52 32.18
CA ALA A 417 25.91 -32.92 31.93
C ALA A 417 26.95 -33.98 31.56
N PRO A 418 27.91 -33.67 30.66
CA PRO A 418 28.97 -34.59 30.30
C PRO A 418 30.00 -34.72 31.44
N PRO A 419 30.67 -35.90 31.61
CA PRO A 419 31.59 -36.16 32.71
C PRO A 419 32.89 -35.35 32.55
N GLN A 420 33.33 -34.74 33.65
CA GLN A 420 34.62 -34.03 33.75
C GLN A 420 35.77 -35.03 33.63
N LYS A 421 36.67 -34.82 32.68
CA LYS A 421 37.94 -35.53 32.57
C LYS A 421 38.90 -35.07 33.70
N ARG A 422 39.21 -35.98 34.62
CA ARG A 422 40.31 -35.81 35.59
C ARG A 422 41.64 -35.72 34.87
N LYS A 423 42.34 -34.60 35.03
CA LYS A 423 43.77 -34.51 34.69
C LYS A 423 44.57 -35.33 35.74
N LYS A 424 45.34 -36.34 35.30
CA LYS A 424 46.41 -36.93 36.08
C LYS A 424 47.63 -36.02 36.00
N ALA A 425 48.17 -35.71 37.16
CA ALA A 425 49.48 -35.11 37.27
C ALA A 425 50.54 -36.23 37.09
N ILE A 426 51.54 -35.99 36.30
CA ILE A 426 52.95 -36.25 36.46
C ILE A 426 53.68 -35.13 35.75
#